data_de0e21685094c89dab496d0fdb1043c1
#
_entry.id   de0e21685094c89dab496d0fdb1043c1
#
_cell.length_a   1.000
_cell.length_b   1.000
_cell.length_c   1.000
_cell.angle_alpha   90.00
_cell.angle_beta   90.00
_cell.angle_gamma   90.00
#
_symmetry.space_group_name_H-M   'P 1'
#
loop_
_entity.id
_entity.type
_entity.pdbx_description
1 polymer ?
#
loop_
_entity_poly.entity_id
_entity_poly.type
_entity_poly.pdbx_seq_one_letter_code
_entity_poly.pdbx_strand_id
1 'polypeptide(L)'
;MNLFDVYNVFDVTPVKAKGCHIWDDEGQEYLDLYGGHAVISVGHSHPEYVAALTEQLNKIGFYSNSVQNPMQEELAKKIGEAAGLEDWSLFLINSGAEANENALKLASFHTGKDRVVAFRHSFHGRTSGAVAVTDNLKYCSPFNSHHKVTFVDLNDAEAVEAELLKGDVAAVIIEGIQGVGGINIPSDDFLKSLRALTKKYGVCLILDEVQSGYGRTGKFFAHQWAGITPDLITTAKGMGNGFPVGGVLISPDFKAVKGMLGTTFGGNYLAMAASLAVIDIMKKENLVENARVVGEWLKANIPVSPKIKEVRGRGL
;
A
#
# COMPACT_ATOMS: atom_id res chain seq x y z
N MET A 1 -25.62 -20.73 -10.25
CA MET A 1 -25.17 -19.80 -9.18
C MET A 1 -24.70 -18.53 -9.88
N ASN A 2 -25.09 -17.37 -9.40
CA ASN A 2 -24.69 -16.07 -9.96
C ASN A 2 -23.67 -15.40 -9.05
N LEU A 3 -22.86 -14.48 -9.60
CA LEU A 3 -22.03 -13.60 -8.79
C LEU A 3 -22.93 -12.66 -7.97
N PHE A 4 -22.47 -12.32 -6.75
CA PHE A 4 -23.14 -11.32 -5.95
C PHE A 4 -22.76 -9.93 -6.47
N ASP A 5 -23.74 -9.22 -7.01
CA ASP A 5 -23.56 -7.98 -7.77
C ASP A 5 -23.34 -6.79 -6.82
N VAL A 6 -22.08 -6.41 -6.61
CA VAL A 6 -21.65 -5.30 -5.74
C VAL A 6 -20.74 -4.29 -6.43
N TYR A 7 -20.45 -4.49 -7.73
CA TYR A 7 -19.56 -3.62 -8.49
C TYR A 7 -20.28 -2.92 -9.63
N ASN A 8 -20.01 -1.63 -9.78
CA ASN A 8 -20.30 -0.93 -11.03
C ASN A 8 -19.18 -1.26 -12.02
N VAL A 9 -19.47 -2.08 -13.04
CA VAL A 9 -18.50 -2.47 -14.06
C VAL A 9 -18.61 -1.57 -15.29
N PHE A 10 -17.46 -1.32 -15.94
CA PHE A 10 -17.45 -0.73 -17.27
C PHE A 10 -17.81 -1.82 -18.28
N ASP A 11 -18.46 -1.42 -19.37
CA ASP A 11 -18.80 -2.32 -20.48
C ASP A 11 -17.56 -2.54 -21.38
N VAL A 12 -16.57 -3.22 -20.83
CA VAL A 12 -15.30 -3.58 -21.47
C VAL A 12 -14.88 -4.94 -20.96
N THR A 13 -14.56 -5.88 -21.86
CA THR A 13 -14.08 -7.23 -21.52
C THR A 13 -12.61 -7.36 -21.93
N PRO A 14 -11.63 -7.04 -21.05
CA PRO A 14 -10.22 -7.17 -21.39
C PRO A 14 -9.83 -8.63 -21.60
N VAL A 15 -9.19 -8.95 -22.74
CA VAL A 15 -8.74 -10.31 -23.10
C VAL A 15 -7.23 -10.41 -23.29
N LYS A 16 -6.55 -9.28 -23.48
CA LYS A 16 -5.10 -9.21 -23.69
C LYS A 16 -4.54 -7.92 -23.13
N ALA A 17 -3.33 -7.98 -22.59
CA ALA A 17 -2.64 -6.79 -22.13
C ALA A 17 -1.12 -6.93 -22.32
N LYS A 18 -0.41 -5.80 -22.59
CA LYS A 18 1.04 -5.74 -22.71
C LYS A 18 1.55 -4.33 -22.38
N GLY A 19 2.48 -4.20 -21.44
CA GLY A 19 2.97 -2.91 -20.98
C GLY A 19 1.85 -2.04 -20.42
N CYS A 20 1.58 -0.90 -21.01
CA CYS A 20 0.48 -0.01 -20.65
C CYS A 20 -0.74 -0.08 -21.62
N HIS A 21 -0.85 -1.12 -22.42
CA HIS A 21 -1.94 -1.32 -23.36
C HIS A 21 -2.77 -2.54 -23.01
N ILE A 22 -4.10 -2.43 -23.15
CA ILE A 22 -5.04 -3.54 -23.02
C ILE A 22 -5.92 -3.61 -24.27
N TRP A 23 -6.40 -4.79 -24.61
CA TRP A 23 -7.34 -5.04 -25.72
C TRP A 23 -8.55 -5.80 -25.18
N ASP A 24 -9.72 -5.39 -25.63
CA ASP A 24 -10.96 -6.08 -25.33
C ASP A 24 -11.28 -7.21 -26.31
N ASP A 25 -12.39 -7.89 -26.12
CA ASP A 25 -12.89 -9.00 -26.95
C ASP A 25 -13.41 -8.56 -28.34
N GLU A 26 -13.61 -7.26 -28.55
CA GLU A 26 -13.90 -6.66 -29.85
C GLU A 26 -12.62 -6.25 -30.60
N GLY A 27 -11.45 -6.37 -29.97
CA GLY A 27 -10.15 -6.00 -30.52
C GLY A 27 -9.81 -4.52 -30.39
N GLN A 28 -10.60 -3.74 -29.65
CA GLN A 28 -10.32 -2.33 -29.38
C GLN A 28 -9.12 -2.22 -28.42
N GLU A 29 -8.16 -1.36 -28.77
CA GLU A 29 -6.99 -1.04 -27.96
C GLU A 29 -7.25 0.17 -27.04
N TYR A 30 -6.80 0.06 -25.80
CA TYR A 30 -6.87 1.12 -24.79
C TYR A 30 -5.48 1.38 -24.20
N LEU A 31 -5.15 2.65 -23.97
CA LEU A 31 -4.04 3.03 -23.11
C LEU A 31 -4.50 2.94 -21.65
N ASP A 32 -3.91 2.02 -20.90
CA ASP A 32 -4.25 1.78 -19.50
C ASP A 32 -3.56 2.79 -18.58
N LEU A 33 -4.26 3.87 -18.26
CA LEU A 33 -3.85 4.85 -17.24
C LEU A 33 -4.42 4.54 -15.84
N TYR A 34 -5.13 3.42 -15.70
CA TYR A 34 -5.77 2.99 -14.46
C TYR A 34 -4.96 1.93 -13.71
N GLY A 35 -4.31 1.03 -14.45
CA GLY A 35 -3.49 -0.05 -13.90
C GLY A 35 -4.23 -0.96 -12.91
N GLY A 36 -5.57 -1.11 -13.06
CA GLY A 36 -6.39 -1.91 -12.15
C GLY A 36 -6.31 -1.42 -10.69
N HIS A 37 -6.72 -0.19 -10.40
CA HIS A 37 -6.57 0.48 -9.09
C HIS A 37 -5.10 0.73 -8.70
N ALA A 38 -4.25 1.07 -9.67
CA ALA A 38 -2.80 1.28 -9.48
C ALA A 38 -2.06 0.01 -8.97
N VAL A 39 -2.53 -1.17 -9.38
CA VAL A 39 -1.92 -2.46 -9.03
C VAL A 39 -0.74 -2.78 -9.95
N ILE A 40 -0.89 -2.51 -11.26
CA ILE A 40 0.16 -2.78 -12.24
C ILE A 40 1.31 -1.78 -12.06
N SER A 41 2.49 -2.28 -11.75
CA SER A 41 3.68 -1.48 -11.44
C SER A 41 4.79 -1.60 -12.48
N VAL A 42 4.97 -2.80 -13.08
CA VAL A 42 6.00 -3.06 -14.09
C VAL A 42 5.40 -3.32 -15.48
N GLY A 43 4.13 -3.02 -15.66
CA GLY A 43 3.39 -3.26 -16.90
C GLY A 43 2.76 -4.64 -16.98
N HIS A 44 1.76 -4.74 -17.84
CA HIS A 44 1.07 -6.00 -18.12
C HIS A 44 1.99 -6.97 -18.89
N SER A 45 1.94 -8.24 -18.52
CA SER A 45 2.60 -9.34 -19.24
C SER A 45 4.10 -9.09 -19.48
N HIS A 46 4.78 -8.47 -18.51
CA HIS A 46 6.23 -8.24 -18.61
C HIS A 46 6.97 -9.58 -18.75
N PRO A 47 7.86 -9.77 -19.76
CA PRO A 47 8.45 -11.07 -20.06
C PRO A 47 9.19 -11.71 -18.88
N GLU A 48 10.00 -10.94 -18.14
CA GLU A 48 10.74 -11.46 -16.97
C GLU A 48 9.79 -11.83 -15.83
N TYR A 49 8.71 -11.06 -15.62
CA TYR A 49 7.70 -11.38 -14.62
C TYR A 49 6.96 -12.68 -14.96
N VAL A 50 6.54 -12.85 -16.22
CA VAL A 50 5.88 -14.07 -16.70
C VAL A 50 6.81 -15.27 -16.58
N ALA A 51 8.09 -15.12 -16.96
CA ALA A 51 9.09 -16.18 -16.86
C ALA A 51 9.30 -16.62 -15.40
N ALA A 52 9.46 -15.67 -14.46
CA ALA A 52 9.64 -15.97 -13.04
C ALA A 52 8.49 -16.76 -12.45
N LEU A 53 7.24 -16.36 -12.73
CA LEU A 53 6.04 -17.06 -12.27
C LEU A 53 5.92 -18.45 -12.90
N THR A 54 6.18 -18.59 -14.20
CA THR A 54 6.13 -19.87 -14.90
C THR A 54 7.19 -20.84 -14.37
N GLU A 55 8.40 -20.36 -14.14
CA GLU A 55 9.48 -21.17 -13.56
C GLU A 55 9.11 -21.63 -12.15
N GLN A 56 8.62 -20.73 -11.31
CA GLN A 56 8.27 -21.06 -9.93
C GLN A 56 7.06 -22.01 -9.87
N LEU A 57 6.08 -21.86 -10.75
CA LEU A 57 4.92 -22.75 -10.83
C LEU A 57 5.33 -24.19 -11.20
N ASN A 58 6.34 -24.35 -12.06
CA ASN A 58 6.90 -25.67 -12.40
C ASN A 58 7.71 -26.32 -11.26
N LYS A 59 8.13 -25.56 -10.25
CA LYS A 59 8.85 -26.06 -9.07
C LYS A 59 7.89 -26.37 -7.93
N ILE A 60 7.31 -25.32 -7.36
CA ILE A 60 6.33 -25.37 -6.27
C ILE A 60 5.59 -24.04 -6.19
N GLY A 61 4.25 -24.08 -6.21
CA GLY A 61 3.42 -22.89 -6.10
C GLY A 61 3.15 -22.46 -4.65
N PHE A 62 2.96 -23.44 -3.77
CA PHE A 62 2.57 -23.20 -2.39
C PHE A 62 3.11 -24.27 -1.43
N TYR A 63 3.52 -23.83 -0.25
CA TYR A 63 3.61 -24.61 0.96
C TYR A 63 3.36 -23.71 2.17
N SER A 64 3.06 -24.30 3.35
CA SER A 64 2.71 -23.52 4.53
C SER A 64 3.93 -22.85 5.17
N ASN A 65 3.68 -21.79 5.95
CA ASN A 65 4.70 -21.10 6.75
C ASN A 65 5.25 -21.95 7.95
N SER A 66 4.91 -23.25 7.99
CA SER A 66 5.50 -24.18 8.95
C SER A 66 6.87 -24.70 8.52
N VAL A 67 7.32 -24.38 7.31
CA VAL A 67 8.64 -24.72 6.76
C VAL A 67 9.37 -23.47 6.28
N GLN A 68 10.67 -23.60 6.07
CA GLN A 68 11.49 -22.50 5.57
C GLN A 68 11.16 -22.18 4.10
N ASN A 69 11.09 -20.90 3.78
CA ASN A 69 11.03 -20.40 2.42
C ASN A 69 12.08 -19.29 2.24
N PRO A 70 13.26 -19.62 1.67
CA PRO A 70 14.37 -18.66 1.54
C PRO A 70 14.03 -17.45 0.67
N MET A 71 13.03 -17.55 -0.22
CA MET A 71 12.58 -16.42 -1.04
C MET A 71 11.95 -15.30 -0.20
N GLN A 72 11.38 -15.61 0.97
CA GLN A 72 10.85 -14.60 1.90
C GLN A 72 11.98 -13.75 2.48
N GLU A 73 13.11 -14.37 2.87
CA GLU A 73 14.27 -13.66 3.38
C GLU A 73 14.94 -12.81 2.29
N GLU A 74 15.04 -13.35 1.07
CA GLU A 74 15.56 -12.62 -0.09
C GLU A 74 14.70 -11.38 -0.38
N LEU A 75 13.37 -11.54 -0.38
CA LEU A 75 12.45 -10.42 -0.61
C LEU A 75 12.56 -9.36 0.49
N ALA A 76 12.60 -9.78 1.76
CA ALA A 76 12.75 -8.85 2.88
C ALA A 76 14.04 -8.02 2.75
N LYS A 77 15.15 -8.66 2.40
CA LYS A 77 16.43 -7.99 2.16
C LYS A 77 16.34 -6.98 1.01
N LYS A 78 15.79 -7.38 -0.15
CA LYS A 78 15.67 -6.48 -1.32
C LYS A 78 14.75 -5.29 -1.07
N ILE A 79 13.63 -5.48 -0.33
CA ILE A 79 12.75 -4.38 0.07
C ILE A 79 13.48 -3.45 1.05
N GLY A 80 14.19 -4.00 2.05
CA GLY A 80 14.98 -3.24 2.99
C GLY A 80 16.01 -2.35 2.28
N GLU A 81 16.78 -2.94 1.34
CA GLU A 81 17.74 -2.19 0.52
C GLU A 81 17.08 -1.08 -0.33
N ALA A 82 15.95 -1.38 -0.98
CA ALA A 82 15.25 -0.41 -1.81
C ALA A 82 14.61 0.75 -1.01
N ALA A 83 14.21 0.47 0.23
CA ALA A 83 13.57 1.44 1.13
C ALA A 83 14.56 2.17 2.04
N GLY A 84 15.82 1.68 2.19
CA GLY A 84 16.78 2.16 3.18
C GLY A 84 16.38 1.76 4.61
N LEU A 85 15.85 0.53 4.79
CA LEU A 85 15.30 -0.01 6.03
C LEU A 85 15.83 -1.44 6.27
N GLU A 86 17.15 -1.63 6.16
CA GLU A 86 17.80 -2.96 6.16
C GLU A 86 17.69 -3.69 7.49
N ASP A 87 17.48 -2.98 8.59
CA ASP A 87 17.31 -3.52 9.95
C ASP A 87 15.84 -3.81 10.32
N TRP A 88 14.91 -3.54 9.41
CA TRP A 88 13.48 -3.77 9.62
C TRP A 88 13.07 -5.22 9.38
N SER A 89 11.95 -5.62 9.96
CA SER A 89 11.34 -6.92 9.72
C SER A 89 10.19 -6.82 8.72
N LEU A 90 9.91 -7.91 8.00
CA LEU A 90 8.80 -8.02 7.05
C LEU A 90 7.85 -9.14 7.47
N PHE A 91 6.55 -8.83 7.60
CA PHE A 91 5.49 -9.82 7.73
C PHE A 91 4.66 -9.85 6.44
N LEU A 92 4.53 -11.02 5.83
CA LEU A 92 3.93 -11.23 4.51
C LEU A 92 2.48 -11.70 4.62
N ILE A 93 1.60 -11.10 3.82
CA ILE A 93 0.16 -11.38 3.71
C ILE A 93 -0.28 -11.30 2.25
N ASN A 94 -1.62 -11.21 1.97
CA ASN A 94 -2.15 -11.36 0.62
C ASN A 94 -2.80 -10.08 0.05
N SER A 95 -3.06 -9.09 0.88
CA SER A 95 -3.77 -7.87 0.47
C SER A 95 -3.40 -6.66 1.32
N GLY A 96 -3.70 -5.46 0.81
CA GLY A 96 -3.53 -4.21 1.57
C GLY A 96 -4.44 -4.13 2.80
N ALA A 97 -5.65 -4.67 2.73
CA ALA A 97 -6.55 -4.73 3.88
C ALA A 97 -5.98 -5.59 4.99
N GLU A 98 -5.44 -6.80 4.67
CA GLU A 98 -4.74 -7.63 5.65
C GLU A 98 -3.49 -6.94 6.21
N ALA A 99 -2.75 -6.18 5.39
CA ALA A 99 -1.61 -5.40 5.85
C ALA A 99 -2.02 -4.40 6.91
N ASN A 100 -3.05 -3.61 6.65
CA ASN A 100 -3.56 -2.62 7.59
C ASN A 100 -4.13 -3.26 8.87
N GLU A 101 -4.88 -4.37 8.76
CA GLU A 101 -5.33 -5.14 9.94
C GLU A 101 -4.17 -5.55 10.85
N ASN A 102 -3.10 -6.11 10.26
CA ASN A 102 -1.96 -6.57 11.03
C ASN A 102 -1.13 -5.41 11.59
N ALA A 103 -1.02 -4.29 10.88
CA ALA A 103 -0.35 -3.09 11.38
C ALA A 103 -1.11 -2.48 12.57
N LEU A 104 -2.43 -2.36 12.49
CA LEU A 104 -3.28 -1.90 13.60
C LEU A 104 -3.17 -2.83 14.81
N LYS A 105 -3.19 -4.15 14.58
CA LYS A 105 -3.02 -5.16 15.62
C LYS A 105 -1.65 -5.07 16.29
N LEU A 106 -0.58 -4.91 15.52
CA LEU A 106 0.78 -4.73 16.03
C LEU A 106 0.90 -3.46 16.88
N ALA A 107 0.37 -2.33 16.40
CA ALA A 107 0.37 -1.07 17.14
C ALA A 107 -0.37 -1.20 18.48
N SER A 108 -1.51 -1.90 18.49
CA SER A 108 -2.27 -2.17 19.72
C SER A 108 -1.51 -3.07 20.69
N PHE A 109 -0.86 -4.13 20.21
CA PHE A 109 0.01 -4.98 21.07
C PHE A 109 1.21 -4.20 21.64
N HIS A 110 1.83 -3.34 20.83
CA HIS A 110 3.01 -2.58 21.23
C HIS A 110 2.68 -1.52 22.29
N THR A 111 1.56 -0.82 22.13
CA THR A 111 1.19 0.30 23.01
C THR A 111 0.26 -0.10 24.17
N GLY A 112 -0.40 -1.26 24.08
CA GLY A 112 -1.44 -1.67 25.03
C GLY A 112 -2.73 -0.86 24.92
N LYS A 113 -2.93 -0.09 23.84
CA LYS A 113 -4.07 0.80 23.59
C LYS A 113 -4.90 0.30 22.41
N ASP A 114 -6.09 0.87 22.19
CA ASP A 114 -7.04 0.37 21.19
C ASP A 114 -7.72 1.43 20.31
N ARG A 115 -7.50 2.74 20.57
CA ARG A 115 -8.04 3.80 19.74
C ARG A 115 -7.07 4.19 18.63
N VAL A 116 -7.61 4.49 17.45
CA VAL A 116 -6.82 4.88 16.27
C VAL A 116 -7.27 6.26 15.78
N VAL A 117 -6.32 7.10 15.39
CA VAL A 117 -6.58 8.33 14.65
C VAL A 117 -6.35 8.05 13.17
N ALA A 118 -7.34 8.37 12.34
CA ALA A 118 -7.31 8.28 10.88
C ALA A 118 -7.72 9.64 10.26
N PHE A 119 -7.69 9.76 8.95
CA PHE A 119 -7.93 11.03 8.27
C PHE A 119 -9.19 11.01 7.42
N ARG A 120 -9.86 12.17 7.30
CA ARG A 120 -10.98 12.33 6.37
C ARG A 120 -10.56 11.96 4.97
N HIS A 121 -11.50 11.37 4.21
CA HIS A 121 -11.29 10.85 2.86
C HIS A 121 -10.29 9.68 2.73
N SER A 122 -9.88 9.06 3.85
CA SER A 122 -8.98 7.91 3.82
C SER A 122 -9.65 6.63 3.30
N PHE A 123 -8.84 5.73 2.72
CA PHE A 123 -9.23 4.38 2.36
C PHE A 123 -8.14 3.38 2.73
N HIS A 124 -8.42 2.48 3.67
CA HIS A 124 -7.44 1.50 4.15
C HIS A 124 -7.87 0.04 3.91
N GLY A 125 -9.08 -0.20 3.41
CA GLY A 125 -9.55 -1.55 3.08
C GLY A 125 -10.99 -1.84 3.51
N ARG A 126 -11.40 -3.10 3.36
CA ARG A 126 -12.78 -3.58 3.58
C ARG A 126 -12.90 -4.65 4.67
N THR A 127 -11.80 -5.09 5.29
CA THR A 127 -11.81 -5.96 6.47
C THR A 127 -12.15 -5.16 7.74
N SER A 128 -12.36 -5.80 8.89
CA SER A 128 -13.02 -5.15 10.03
C SER A 128 -12.29 -3.92 10.56
N GLY A 129 -11.02 -4.01 10.92
CA GLY A 129 -10.24 -2.86 11.39
C GLY A 129 -9.91 -1.89 10.25
N ALA A 130 -9.58 -2.39 9.06
CA ALA A 130 -9.27 -1.55 7.90
C ALA A 130 -10.47 -0.72 7.43
N VAL A 131 -11.70 -1.27 7.47
CA VAL A 131 -12.90 -0.50 7.13
C VAL A 131 -13.25 0.52 8.20
N ALA A 132 -12.95 0.23 9.46
CA ALA A 132 -13.20 1.15 10.57
C ALA A 132 -12.36 2.43 10.47
N VAL A 133 -11.12 2.34 9.93
CA VAL A 133 -10.24 3.48 9.68
C VAL A 133 -10.39 4.07 8.27
N THR A 134 -11.33 3.56 7.47
CA THR A 134 -11.73 4.11 6.17
C THR A 134 -12.87 5.11 6.34
N ASP A 135 -12.70 6.35 5.87
CA ASP A 135 -13.70 7.42 6.02
C ASP A 135 -14.85 7.26 5.02
N ASN A 136 -15.63 6.18 5.18
CA ASN A 136 -16.83 5.95 4.39
C ASN A 136 -17.82 5.05 5.14
N LEU A 137 -18.84 5.65 5.75
CA LEU A 137 -19.86 4.95 6.52
C LEU A 137 -20.64 3.89 5.73
N LYS A 138 -20.72 4.01 4.39
CA LYS A 138 -21.41 3.02 3.54
C LYS A 138 -20.71 1.67 3.50
N TYR A 139 -19.41 1.63 3.84
CA TYR A 139 -18.64 0.39 3.87
C TYR A 139 -18.63 -0.29 5.23
N CYS A 140 -18.97 0.47 6.29
CA CYS A 140 -18.94 -0.02 7.67
C CYS A 140 -20.31 -0.63 8.04
N SER A 141 -20.33 -1.93 8.27
CA SER A 141 -21.50 -2.62 8.79
C SER A 141 -21.61 -2.46 10.32
N PRO A 142 -22.77 -2.75 10.94
CA PRO A 142 -22.89 -2.77 12.41
C PRO A 142 -21.84 -3.66 13.09
N PHE A 143 -21.43 -4.77 12.46
CA PHE A 143 -20.39 -5.65 12.96
C PHE A 143 -19.01 -4.95 13.06
N ASN A 144 -18.73 -4.00 12.18
CA ASN A 144 -17.43 -3.29 12.12
C ASN A 144 -17.42 -2.00 12.96
N SER A 145 -18.57 -1.56 13.52
CA SER A 145 -18.73 -0.24 14.16
C SER A 145 -18.18 -0.14 15.59
N HIS A 146 -17.61 -1.22 16.12
CA HIS A 146 -17.14 -1.26 17.51
C HIS A 146 -15.69 -0.78 17.71
N HIS A 147 -14.94 -0.58 16.63
CA HIS A 147 -13.57 -0.05 16.72
C HIS A 147 -13.56 1.43 17.10
N LYS A 148 -12.69 1.80 18.03
CA LYS A 148 -12.53 3.20 18.47
C LYS A 148 -11.66 3.96 17.48
N VAL A 149 -12.29 4.76 16.63
CA VAL A 149 -11.60 5.56 15.61
C VAL A 149 -12.04 7.01 15.70
N THR A 150 -11.07 7.92 15.56
CA THR A 150 -11.33 9.35 15.40
C THR A 150 -10.78 9.80 14.06
N PHE A 151 -11.61 10.48 13.27
CA PHE A 151 -11.19 11.08 12.01
C PHE A 151 -10.89 12.56 12.20
N VAL A 152 -9.71 12.99 11.72
CA VAL A 152 -9.28 14.39 11.67
C VAL A 152 -9.04 14.82 10.22
N ASP A 153 -9.02 16.13 9.98
CA ASP A 153 -8.74 16.64 8.64
C ASP A 153 -7.24 16.48 8.28
N LEU A 154 -6.98 16.26 7.01
CA LEU A 154 -5.61 16.17 6.51
C LEU A 154 -4.91 17.54 6.67
N ASN A 155 -3.66 17.53 7.10
CA ASN A 155 -2.83 18.71 7.39
C ASN A 155 -3.23 19.51 8.67
N ASP A 156 -4.08 18.97 9.54
CA ASP A 156 -4.42 19.56 10.84
C ASP A 156 -3.61 18.89 11.98
N ALA A 157 -2.40 19.36 12.20
CA ALA A 157 -1.53 18.83 13.25
C ALA A 157 -2.03 19.15 14.68
N GLU A 158 -2.76 20.25 14.86
CA GLU A 158 -3.33 20.65 16.15
C GLU A 158 -4.47 19.71 16.56
N ALA A 159 -5.35 19.36 15.62
CA ALA A 159 -6.39 18.36 15.87
C ALA A 159 -5.79 16.99 16.20
N VAL A 160 -4.73 16.57 15.50
CA VAL A 160 -4.02 15.33 15.84
C VAL A 160 -3.46 15.42 17.27
N GLU A 161 -2.74 16.47 17.64
CA GLU A 161 -2.16 16.62 18.98
C GLU A 161 -3.25 16.59 20.06
N ALA A 162 -4.39 17.25 19.85
CA ALA A 162 -5.52 17.24 20.79
C ALA A 162 -6.06 15.82 21.04
N GLU A 163 -6.05 14.96 20.00
CA GLU A 163 -6.45 13.56 20.15
C GLU A 163 -5.39 12.73 20.89
N LEU A 164 -4.10 12.95 20.61
CA LEU A 164 -3.01 12.23 21.27
C LEU A 164 -2.90 12.56 22.75
N LEU A 165 -3.22 13.78 23.15
CA LEU A 165 -3.26 14.24 24.57
C LEU A 165 -4.23 13.43 25.44
N LYS A 166 -5.24 12.77 24.85
CA LYS A 166 -6.19 11.92 25.60
C LYS A 166 -5.55 10.64 26.17
N GLY A 167 -4.38 10.24 25.65
CA GLY A 167 -3.55 9.17 26.20
C GLY A 167 -3.96 7.74 25.81
N ASP A 168 -5.03 7.53 25.08
CA ASP A 168 -5.61 6.22 24.75
C ASP A 168 -5.37 5.78 23.28
N VAL A 169 -4.65 6.60 22.48
CA VAL A 169 -4.38 6.32 21.06
C VAL A 169 -3.25 5.30 20.92
N ALA A 170 -3.53 4.21 20.21
CA ALA A 170 -2.55 3.17 19.84
C ALA A 170 -1.75 3.58 18.60
N ALA A 171 -2.42 4.11 17.59
CA ALA A 171 -1.81 4.45 16.32
C ALA A 171 -2.45 5.66 15.65
N VAL A 172 -1.65 6.33 14.82
CA VAL A 172 -2.12 7.20 13.74
C VAL A 172 -1.84 6.48 12.43
N ILE A 173 -2.86 6.30 11.57
CA ILE A 173 -2.72 5.70 10.24
C ILE A 173 -3.00 6.74 9.17
N ILE A 174 -2.11 6.82 8.16
CA ILE A 174 -2.19 7.78 7.06
C ILE A 174 -1.69 7.17 5.75
N GLU A 175 -2.37 7.47 4.64
CA GLU A 175 -1.84 7.19 3.31
C GLU A 175 -0.72 8.18 2.94
N GLY A 176 0.35 7.71 2.31
CA GLY A 176 1.39 8.60 1.77
C GLY A 176 0.85 9.63 0.78
N ILE A 177 -0.16 9.22 -0.01
CA ILE A 177 -1.07 10.05 -0.80
C ILE A 177 -2.43 9.35 -0.76
N GLN A 178 -3.49 10.07 -0.41
CA GLN A 178 -4.83 9.51 -0.40
C GLN A 178 -5.29 9.20 -1.84
N GLY A 179 -5.29 7.92 -2.20
CA GLY A 179 -5.62 7.49 -3.55
C GLY A 179 -7.11 7.60 -3.84
N VAL A 180 -7.92 6.79 -3.16
CA VAL A 180 -9.38 6.73 -3.32
C VAL A 180 -10.05 8.05 -2.93
N GLY A 181 -9.49 8.77 -1.97
CA GLY A 181 -9.95 10.07 -1.52
C GLY A 181 -9.81 11.20 -2.55
N GLY A 182 -9.15 10.96 -3.68
CA GLY A 182 -9.02 11.92 -4.79
C GLY A 182 -7.65 12.56 -4.91
N ILE A 183 -6.60 11.80 -4.64
CA ILE A 183 -5.19 12.21 -4.75
C ILE A 183 -4.87 13.42 -3.84
N ASN A 184 -5.36 13.37 -2.60
CA ASN A 184 -5.02 14.39 -1.61
C ASN A 184 -3.61 14.09 -1.06
N ILE A 185 -2.73 15.08 -1.14
CA ILE A 185 -1.32 14.96 -0.74
C ILE A 185 -1.14 15.63 0.61
N PRO A 186 -0.75 14.91 1.69
CA PRO A 186 -0.33 15.54 2.91
C PRO A 186 0.94 16.37 2.65
N SER A 187 1.04 17.55 3.27
CA SER A 187 2.24 18.36 3.15
C SER A 187 3.42 17.67 3.85
N ASP A 188 4.63 17.90 3.33
CA ASP A 188 5.83 17.31 3.94
C ASP A 188 6.04 17.80 5.37
N ASP A 189 5.68 19.05 5.67
CA ASP A 189 5.77 19.63 7.02
C ASP A 189 4.72 19.02 7.96
N PHE A 190 3.52 18.72 7.45
CA PHE A 190 2.52 17.98 8.22
C PHE A 190 3.02 16.58 8.59
N LEU A 191 3.59 15.84 7.63
CA LEU A 191 4.15 14.50 7.90
C LEU A 191 5.29 14.55 8.92
N LYS A 192 6.15 15.58 8.86
CA LYS A 192 7.21 15.79 9.89
C LYS A 192 6.60 16.08 11.26
N SER A 193 5.59 16.97 11.33
CA SER A 193 4.86 17.27 12.57
C SER A 193 4.19 16.02 13.13
N LEU A 194 3.52 15.26 12.28
CA LEU A 194 2.85 14.00 12.64
C LEU A 194 3.85 13.00 13.25
N ARG A 195 5.04 12.85 12.64
CA ARG A 195 6.10 11.99 13.17
C ARG A 195 6.61 12.48 14.52
N ALA A 196 6.82 13.78 14.68
CA ALA A 196 7.25 14.37 15.95
C ALA A 196 6.22 14.15 17.06
N LEU A 197 4.93 14.38 16.77
CA LEU A 197 3.83 14.17 17.71
C LEU A 197 3.70 12.71 18.13
N THR A 198 3.69 11.77 17.17
CA THR A 198 3.56 10.35 17.50
C THR A 198 4.71 9.85 18.37
N LYS A 199 5.96 10.30 18.11
CA LYS A 199 7.10 10.02 18.99
C LYS A 199 6.93 10.63 20.39
N LYS A 200 6.50 11.90 20.48
CA LYS A 200 6.29 12.62 21.74
C LYS A 200 5.30 11.91 22.65
N TYR A 201 4.23 11.36 22.10
CA TYR A 201 3.14 10.75 22.86
C TYR A 201 3.21 9.22 22.94
N GLY A 202 4.25 8.59 22.39
CA GLY A 202 4.41 7.12 22.39
C GLY A 202 3.27 6.42 21.64
N VAL A 203 2.94 6.93 20.46
CA VAL A 203 1.89 6.44 19.57
C VAL A 203 2.53 5.92 18.29
N CYS A 204 2.09 4.78 17.75
CA CYS A 204 2.62 4.24 16.50
C CYS A 204 2.17 5.07 15.30
N LEU A 205 3.09 5.41 14.42
CA LEU A 205 2.79 5.97 13.10
C LEU A 205 2.78 4.85 12.06
N ILE A 206 1.62 4.63 11.42
CA ILE A 206 1.44 3.66 10.34
C ILE A 206 1.32 4.44 9.02
N LEU A 207 2.25 4.21 8.09
CA LEU A 207 2.15 4.71 6.72
C LEU A 207 1.52 3.63 5.84
N ASP A 208 0.32 3.91 5.32
CA ASP A 208 -0.31 3.08 4.31
C ASP A 208 0.27 3.44 2.93
N GLU A 209 1.21 2.62 2.48
CA GLU A 209 1.85 2.72 1.17
C GLU A 209 1.30 1.68 0.18
N VAL A 210 0.12 1.17 0.44
CA VAL A 210 -0.54 0.17 -0.41
C VAL A 210 -0.74 0.68 -1.84
N GLN A 211 -1.08 1.95 -2.02
CA GLN A 211 -1.21 2.55 -3.35
C GLN A 211 -0.03 3.45 -3.73
N SER A 212 0.51 4.22 -2.79
CA SER A 212 1.56 5.22 -3.03
C SER A 212 2.97 4.65 -3.09
N GLY A 213 3.18 3.43 -2.61
CA GLY A 213 4.47 2.74 -2.61
C GLY A 213 4.88 2.16 -3.97
N TYR A 214 5.96 1.41 -3.94
CA TYR A 214 6.55 0.72 -5.11
C TYR A 214 6.80 1.66 -6.29
N GLY A 215 7.43 2.80 -6.01
CA GLY A 215 7.90 3.74 -7.03
C GLY A 215 6.87 4.68 -7.61
N ARG A 216 5.57 4.52 -7.28
CA ARG A 216 4.45 5.28 -7.87
C ARG A 216 4.67 6.78 -7.85
N THR A 217 5.25 7.33 -6.80
CA THR A 217 5.43 8.77 -6.60
C THR A 217 6.80 9.29 -7.04
N GLY A 218 7.69 8.43 -7.57
CA GLY A 218 9.09 8.78 -7.87
C GLY A 218 10.04 8.64 -6.68
N LYS A 219 9.58 8.03 -5.59
CA LYS A 219 10.35 7.44 -4.49
C LYS A 219 9.84 6.03 -4.27
N PHE A 220 10.64 5.13 -3.64
CA PHE A 220 10.17 3.77 -3.38
C PHE A 220 8.92 3.75 -2.50
N PHE A 221 8.90 4.58 -1.45
CA PHE A 221 7.72 4.90 -0.64
C PHE A 221 7.45 6.40 -0.64
N ALA A 222 6.19 6.83 -0.64
CA ALA A 222 5.80 8.24 -0.74
C ALA A 222 6.26 9.07 0.47
N HIS A 223 6.27 8.51 1.68
CA HIS A 223 6.71 9.22 2.89
C HIS A 223 8.18 9.66 2.83
N GLN A 224 8.99 9.04 1.95
CA GLN A 224 10.39 9.43 1.75
C GLN A 224 10.55 10.87 1.19
N TRP A 225 9.50 11.44 0.58
CA TRP A 225 9.51 12.84 0.18
C TRP A 225 9.60 13.78 1.38
N ALA A 226 8.93 13.46 2.48
CA ALA A 226 9.00 14.22 3.72
C ALA A 226 10.26 13.92 4.56
N GLY A 227 11.03 12.88 4.20
CA GLY A 227 12.22 12.48 4.95
C GLY A 227 11.93 11.97 6.36
N ILE A 228 10.77 11.36 6.57
CA ILE A 228 10.38 10.74 7.83
C ILE A 228 10.52 9.22 7.80
N THR A 229 10.67 8.60 8.97
CA THR A 229 10.61 7.15 9.14
C THR A 229 9.48 6.81 10.11
N PRO A 230 8.41 6.10 9.68
CA PRO A 230 7.30 5.70 10.54
C PRO A 230 7.70 4.53 11.47
N ASP A 231 6.74 3.92 12.15
CA ASP A 231 6.95 2.72 12.95
C ASP A 231 6.53 1.46 12.19
N LEU A 232 5.51 1.59 11.34
CA LEU A 232 4.99 0.52 10.49
C LEU A 232 4.69 1.07 9.09
N ILE A 233 4.97 0.26 8.06
CA ILE A 233 4.60 0.57 6.67
C ILE A 233 3.80 -0.60 6.12
N THR A 234 2.64 -0.33 5.56
CA THR A 234 1.82 -1.35 4.89
C THR A 234 1.95 -1.24 3.38
N THR A 235 2.04 -2.36 2.69
CA THR A 235 2.22 -2.41 1.25
C THR A 235 1.46 -3.58 0.62
N ALA A 236 1.08 -3.46 -0.66
CA ALA A 236 0.44 -4.47 -1.50
C ALA A 236 0.47 -4.02 -2.97
N LYS A 237 -0.60 -4.23 -3.73
CA LYS A 237 -0.80 -3.73 -5.10
C LYS A 237 0.44 -3.84 -5.99
N GLY A 238 1.19 -2.74 -6.14
CA GLY A 238 2.43 -2.68 -6.93
C GLY A 238 3.49 -3.71 -6.53
N MET A 239 3.48 -4.19 -5.29
CA MET A 239 4.36 -5.25 -4.80
C MET A 239 4.23 -6.55 -5.61
N GLY A 240 3.03 -6.86 -6.11
CA GLY A 240 2.74 -8.10 -6.80
C GLY A 240 2.46 -7.97 -8.29
N ASN A 241 2.34 -6.75 -8.84
CA ASN A 241 1.99 -6.50 -10.25
C ASN A 241 0.77 -7.32 -10.71
N GLY A 242 -0.26 -7.43 -9.86
CA GLY A 242 -1.48 -8.21 -10.12
C GLY A 242 -1.55 -9.55 -9.37
N PHE A 243 -0.43 -10.09 -8.88
CA PHE A 243 -0.48 -11.25 -7.99
C PHE A 243 -0.89 -10.80 -6.57
N PRO A 244 -1.83 -11.52 -5.90
CA PRO A 244 -2.25 -11.18 -4.53
C PRO A 244 -1.11 -11.35 -3.52
N VAL A 245 -0.55 -10.25 -3.06
CA VAL A 245 0.51 -10.19 -2.06
C VAL A 245 0.47 -8.85 -1.36
N GLY A 246 0.86 -8.83 -0.11
CA GLY A 246 1.07 -7.64 0.69
C GLY A 246 2.08 -7.89 1.80
N GLY A 247 2.44 -6.83 2.50
CA GLY A 247 3.38 -6.90 3.60
C GLY A 247 3.21 -5.77 4.61
N VAL A 248 3.70 -6.01 5.80
CA VAL A 248 3.93 -5.00 6.82
C VAL A 248 5.43 -4.95 7.09
N LEU A 249 6.05 -3.81 6.82
CA LEU A 249 7.40 -3.53 7.25
C LEU A 249 7.30 -3.01 8.69
N ILE A 250 8.11 -3.56 9.58
CA ILE A 250 8.00 -3.42 11.03
C ILE A 250 9.33 -2.93 11.57
N SER A 251 9.33 -1.79 12.26
CA SER A 251 10.55 -1.20 12.83
C SER A 251 11.17 -2.12 13.89
N PRO A 252 12.49 -2.00 14.17
CA PRO A 252 13.18 -2.79 15.18
C PRO A 252 12.64 -2.63 16.61
N ASP A 253 11.83 -1.61 16.87
CA ASP A 253 11.24 -1.35 18.20
C ASP A 253 10.17 -2.39 18.59
N PHE A 254 9.66 -3.15 17.62
CA PHE A 254 8.63 -4.17 17.87
C PHE A 254 9.25 -5.53 18.20
N LYS A 255 8.67 -6.21 19.19
CA LYS A 255 9.09 -7.56 19.58
C LYS A 255 8.15 -8.61 18.97
N ALA A 256 8.70 -9.51 18.17
CA ALA A 256 7.96 -10.64 17.65
C ALA A 256 7.65 -11.66 18.74
N VAL A 257 6.40 -12.09 18.81
CA VAL A 257 5.94 -13.20 19.66
C VAL A 257 5.31 -14.26 18.76
N LYS A 258 5.77 -15.51 18.88
CA LYS A 258 5.24 -16.62 18.05
C LYS A 258 3.73 -16.75 18.24
N GLY A 259 3.00 -16.76 17.13
CA GLY A 259 1.54 -16.86 17.08
C GLY A 259 0.78 -15.54 17.22
N MET A 260 1.44 -14.40 17.43
CA MET A 260 0.75 -13.11 17.52
C MET A 260 0.13 -12.66 16.19
N LEU A 261 0.75 -13.00 15.07
CA LEU A 261 0.25 -12.83 13.72
C LEU A 261 0.24 -14.18 13.00
N GLY A 262 -0.56 -14.30 11.93
CA GLY A 262 -0.64 -15.53 11.15
C GLY A 262 -1.40 -15.36 9.86
N THR A 263 -1.03 -16.16 8.87
CA THR A 263 -1.66 -16.22 7.55
C THR A 263 -1.41 -17.58 6.91
N THR A 264 -2.37 -18.11 6.17
CA THR A 264 -2.20 -19.38 5.46
C THR A 264 -1.42 -19.18 4.16
N PHE A 265 -1.76 -18.17 3.37
CA PHE A 265 -1.20 -17.96 2.03
C PHE A 265 -0.10 -16.90 1.96
N GLY A 266 0.00 -16.01 2.95
CA GLY A 266 0.98 -14.92 2.93
C GLY A 266 2.40 -15.46 2.85
N GLY A 267 3.18 -14.94 1.91
CA GLY A 267 4.56 -15.36 1.66
C GLY A 267 4.72 -16.67 0.89
N ASN A 268 3.67 -17.16 0.20
CA ASN A 268 3.79 -18.37 -0.63
C ASN A 268 4.79 -18.18 -1.79
N TYR A 269 5.26 -19.29 -2.34
CA TYR A 269 6.32 -19.29 -3.36
C TYR A 269 5.99 -18.48 -4.61
N LEU A 270 4.75 -18.55 -5.11
CA LEU A 270 4.35 -17.76 -6.28
C LEU A 270 4.28 -16.26 -5.98
N ALA A 271 3.77 -15.89 -4.79
CA ALA A 271 3.77 -14.50 -4.36
C ALA A 271 5.19 -13.96 -4.21
N MET A 272 6.12 -14.77 -3.70
CA MET A 272 7.53 -14.40 -3.58
C MET A 272 8.18 -14.24 -4.95
N ALA A 273 7.96 -15.18 -5.88
CA ALA A 273 8.46 -15.07 -7.25
C ALA A 273 7.95 -13.81 -7.96
N ALA A 274 6.65 -13.50 -7.79
CA ALA A 274 6.04 -12.27 -8.32
C ALA A 274 6.74 -11.02 -7.76
N SER A 275 6.86 -10.93 -6.43
CA SER A 275 7.41 -9.74 -5.77
C SER A 275 8.91 -9.55 -6.02
N LEU A 276 9.69 -10.64 -6.07
CA LEU A 276 11.10 -10.60 -6.43
C LEU A 276 11.29 -10.11 -7.86
N ALA A 277 10.50 -10.65 -8.81
CA ALA A 277 10.55 -10.19 -10.19
C ALA A 277 10.19 -8.71 -10.32
N VAL A 278 9.16 -8.24 -9.60
CA VAL A 278 8.78 -6.82 -9.59
C VAL A 278 9.95 -5.93 -9.15
N ILE A 279 10.57 -6.22 -8.00
CA ILE A 279 11.64 -5.37 -7.46
C ILE A 279 12.90 -5.38 -8.35
N ASP A 280 13.20 -6.53 -8.96
CA ASP A 280 14.34 -6.66 -9.89
C ASP A 280 14.10 -5.88 -11.19
N ILE A 281 12.91 -5.97 -11.78
CA ILE A 281 12.51 -5.20 -12.96
C ILE A 281 12.54 -3.70 -12.66
N MET A 282 11.94 -3.28 -11.52
CA MET A 282 11.93 -1.86 -11.11
C MET A 282 13.35 -1.29 -11.02
N LYS A 283 14.28 -2.04 -10.44
CA LYS A 283 15.68 -1.65 -10.33
C LYS A 283 16.38 -1.63 -11.69
N LYS A 284 16.22 -2.69 -12.49
CA LYS A 284 16.85 -2.85 -13.81
C LYS A 284 16.42 -1.78 -14.80
N GLU A 285 15.14 -1.45 -14.83
CA GLU A 285 14.54 -0.50 -15.76
C GLU A 285 14.44 0.92 -15.19
N ASN A 286 14.95 1.14 -13.96
CA ASN A 286 14.93 2.43 -13.28
C ASN A 286 13.53 3.06 -13.19
N LEU A 287 12.51 2.24 -12.90
CA LEU A 287 11.10 2.67 -12.98
C LEU A 287 10.72 3.73 -11.94
N VAL A 288 11.38 3.76 -10.78
CA VAL A 288 11.16 4.79 -9.75
C VAL A 288 11.51 6.18 -10.29
N GLU A 289 12.68 6.31 -10.91
CA GLU A 289 13.11 7.57 -11.53
C GLU A 289 12.27 7.91 -12.76
N ASN A 290 11.90 6.90 -13.56
CA ASN A 290 10.99 7.09 -14.69
C ASN A 290 9.64 7.68 -14.23
N ALA A 291 9.05 7.16 -13.16
CA ALA A 291 7.81 7.70 -12.60
C ALA A 291 7.97 9.17 -12.17
N ARG A 292 9.10 9.53 -11.57
CA ARG A 292 9.40 10.91 -11.21
C ARG A 292 9.47 11.84 -12.43
N VAL A 293 10.31 11.47 -13.39
CA VAL A 293 10.59 12.32 -14.59
C VAL A 293 9.35 12.45 -15.46
N VAL A 294 8.67 11.34 -15.77
CA VAL A 294 7.48 11.38 -16.63
C VAL A 294 6.30 12.05 -15.91
N GLY A 295 6.17 11.84 -14.58
CA GLY A 295 5.15 12.51 -13.77
C GLY A 295 5.34 14.04 -13.73
N GLU A 296 6.57 14.52 -13.56
CA GLU A 296 6.90 15.95 -13.62
C GLU A 296 6.61 16.51 -15.02
N TRP A 297 7.03 15.79 -16.08
CA TRP A 297 6.73 16.18 -17.44
C TRP A 297 5.23 16.25 -17.71
N LEU A 298 4.46 15.24 -17.32
CA LEU A 298 3.00 15.22 -17.48
C LEU A 298 2.36 16.41 -16.80
N LYS A 299 2.72 16.69 -15.56
CA LYS A 299 2.18 17.80 -14.77
C LYS A 299 2.48 19.16 -15.41
N ALA A 300 3.68 19.32 -15.98
CA ALA A 300 4.10 20.56 -16.66
C ALA A 300 3.43 20.74 -18.04
N ASN A 301 2.98 19.67 -18.67
CA ASN A 301 2.45 19.69 -20.04
C ASN A 301 0.92 19.46 -20.13
N ILE A 302 0.21 19.29 -19.02
CA ILE A 302 -1.25 19.29 -19.04
C ILE A 302 -1.74 20.66 -19.49
N PRO A 303 -2.55 20.73 -20.59
CA PRO A 303 -2.98 22.01 -21.13
C PRO A 303 -3.85 22.78 -20.14
N VAL A 304 -3.65 24.08 -20.06
CA VAL A 304 -4.54 24.97 -19.31
C VAL A 304 -5.91 24.98 -20.00
N SER A 305 -6.95 24.63 -19.24
CA SER A 305 -8.33 24.57 -19.74
C SER A 305 -9.28 25.03 -18.67
N PRO A 306 -10.34 25.80 -18.99
CA PRO A 306 -11.38 26.15 -18.01
C PRO A 306 -12.18 24.96 -17.51
N LYS A 307 -12.04 23.79 -18.15
CA LYS A 307 -12.62 22.51 -17.71
C LYS A 307 -11.76 21.78 -16.68
N ILE A 308 -10.49 22.18 -16.50
CA ILE A 308 -9.57 21.60 -15.51
C ILE A 308 -9.52 22.54 -14.32
N LYS A 309 -10.09 22.09 -13.21
CA LYS A 309 -10.12 22.87 -11.97
C LYS A 309 -8.78 22.84 -11.23
N GLU A 310 -8.13 21.70 -11.23
CA GLU A 310 -6.87 21.49 -10.50
C GLU A 310 -6.09 20.33 -11.12
N VAL A 311 -4.76 20.41 -11.06
CA VAL A 311 -3.81 19.31 -11.36
C VAL A 311 -2.98 19.04 -10.13
N ARG A 312 -3.09 17.83 -9.56
CA ARG A 312 -2.34 17.41 -8.37
C ARG A 312 -1.82 15.98 -8.50
N GLY A 313 -0.76 15.66 -7.80
CA GLY A 313 -0.12 14.34 -7.81
C GLY A 313 1.39 14.44 -7.63
N ARG A 314 2.02 13.28 -7.42
CA ARG A 314 3.48 13.05 -7.47
C ARG A 314 3.73 11.77 -8.24
N GLY A 315 4.65 11.79 -9.23
CA GLY A 315 4.96 10.66 -10.09
C GLY A 315 3.84 10.34 -11.08
N LEU A 316 3.56 9.05 -11.28
CA LEU A 316 2.60 8.50 -12.24
C LEU A 316 1.50 7.69 -11.56
#